data_fa5366f20e9c438ab5aaef9890be77d8
#
_entry.id   fa5366f20e9c438ab5aaef9890be77d8
#
_cell.length_a   1.000
_cell.length_b   1.000
_cell.length_c   1.000
_cell.angle_alpha   90.00
_cell.angle_beta   90.00
_cell.angle_gamma   90.00
#
_symmetry.space_group_name_H-M   'P 1'
#
loop_
_entity.id
_entity.type
_entity.pdbx_description
1 polymer ?
#
loop_
_entity_poly.entity_id
_entity_poly.type
_entity_poly.pdbx_seq_one_letter_code
_entity_poly.pdbx_strand_id
1 'polypeptide(L)'
;MRNTVGLDISAETFDAVALIDGQTAYKKFQNNQDGIESLKNWINGQSIEDGQNIYIIMEATGNYYEAVADNLADDYHVSVINPLKIKRYADYRFNRTKTDKQDAKLIAEFGQNALAKDLPKHK
;
A
#
# COMPACT_ATOMS: atom_id res chain seq x y z
N MET A 1 -7.11 -2.27 -15.16
CA MET A 1 -6.49 -1.37 -14.16
C MET A 1 -5.88 -2.20 -13.05
N ARG A 2 -4.70 -1.79 -12.59
CA ARG A 2 -3.98 -2.55 -11.55
C ARG A 2 -4.73 -2.46 -10.21
N ASN A 3 -4.83 -3.58 -9.50
CA ASN A 3 -5.37 -3.62 -8.16
C ASN A 3 -4.24 -3.33 -7.17
N THR A 4 -4.44 -2.35 -6.30
CA THR A 4 -3.39 -1.91 -5.37
C THR A 4 -3.90 -1.76 -3.95
N VAL A 5 -2.98 -1.89 -3.01
CA VAL A 5 -3.20 -1.56 -1.61
C VAL A 5 -2.07 -0.62 -1.21
N GLY A 6 -2.41 0.59 -0.79
CA GLY A 6 -1.43 1.54 -0.29
C GLY A 6 -1.36 1.48 1.22
N LEU A 7 -0.15 1.45 1.76
CA LEU A 7 0.07 1.40 3.20
C LEU A 7 0.83 2.64 3.65
N ASP A 8 0.29 3.34 4.63
CA ASP A 8 0.96 4.42 5.34
C ASP A 8 1.36 3.90 6.71
N ILE A 9 2.66 3.67 6.90
CA ILE A 9 3.17 2.90 8.03
C ILE A 9 3.83 3.81 9.06
N SER A 10 3.45 3.61 10.33
CA SER A 10 4.10 4.26 11.46
C SER A 10 4.58 3.21 12.45
N ALA A 11 5.15 3.66 13.57
CA ALA A 11 5.73 2.74 14.55
C ALA A 11 4.70 1.74 15.10
N GLU A 12 3.50 2.20 15.41
CA GLU A 12 2.52 1.39 16.13
C GLU A 12 1.37 0.91 15.28
N THR A 13 1.07 1.61 14.17
CA THR A 13 -0.06 1.27 13.32
C THR A 13 0.29 1.48 11.86
N PHE A 14 -0.55 0.95 10.97
CA PHE A 14 -0.52 1.35 9.58
C PHE A 14 -1.94 1.46 9.04
N ASP A 15 -2.11 2.40 8.13
CA ASP A 15 -3.37 2.62 7.44
C ASP A 15 -3.30 1.99 6.06
N ALA A 16 -4.36 1.31 5.66
CA ALA A 16 -4.42 0.64 4.37
C ALA A 16 -5.61 1.14 3.57
N VAL A 17 -5.37 1.47 2.31
CA VAL A 17 -6.42 1.76 1.35
C VAL A 17 -6.29 0.77 0.20
N ALA A 18 -7.35 0.03 -0.05
CA ALA A 18 -7.41 -0.93 -1.15
C ALA A 18 -8.20 -0.32 -2.31
N LEU A 19 -7.58 -0.32 -3.48
CA LEU A 19 -8.23 0.06 -4.73
C LEU A 19 -8.31 -1.21 -5.58
N ILE A 20 -9.38 -1.97 -5.39
CA ILE A 20 -9.52 -3.28 -5.99
C ILE A 20 -10.86 -3.37 -6.73
N ASP A 21 -10.80 -3.75 -7.98
CA ASP A 21 -11.98 -3.94 -8.85
C ASP A 21 -12.90 -2.70 -8.88
N GLY A 22 -12.29 -1.52 -8.86
CA GLY A 22 -13.03 -0.26 -8.91
C GLY A 22 -13.63 0.16 -7.57
N GLN A 23 -13.41 -0.59 -6.52
CA GLN A 23 -13.90 -0.29 -5.18
C GLN A 23 -12.78 0.25 -4.31
N THR A 24 -13.13 1.14 -3.39
CA THR A 24 -12.18 1.71 -2.43
C THR A 24 -12.56 1.28 -1.02
N ALA A 25 -11.62 0.71 -0.28
CA ALA A 25 -11.82 0.32 1.10
C ALA A 25 -10.68 0.84 1.95
N TYR A 26 -10.96 1.11 3.21
CA TYR A 26 -9.97 1.63 4.16
C TYR A 26 -10.05 0.89 5.48
N LYS A 27 -8.88 0.59 6.07
CA LYS A 27 -8.83 0.05 7.43
C LYS A 27 -7.49 0.36 8.07
N LYS A 28 -7.50 0.57 9.38
CA LYS A 28 -6.29 0.75 10.19
C LYS A 28 -5.94 -0.55 10.89
N PHE A 29 -4.65 -0.86 10.98
CA PHE A 29 -4.15 -2.09 11.59
C PHE A 29 -3.04 -1.78 12.58
N GLN A 30 -2.83 -2.68 13.54
CA GLN A 30 -1.67 -2.61 14.42
C GLN A 30 -0.41 -3.04 13.67
N ASN A 31 0.69 -2.35 13.90
CA ASN A 31 1.96 -2.72 13.26
C ASN A 31 2.66 -3.80 14.07
N ASN A 32 2.12 -5.01 14.02
CA ASN A 32 2.68 -6.19 14.65
C ASN A 32 2.24 -7.42 13.85
N GLN A 33 2.64 -8.60 14.27
CA GLN A 33 2.34 -9.83 13.53
C GLN A 33 0.82 -10.04 13.38
N ASP A 34 0.06 -9.80 14.44
CA ASP A 34 -1.40 -9.96 14.37
C ASP A 34 -2.03 -8.98 13.39
N GLY A 35 -1.54 -7.75 13.37
CA GLY A 35 -2.03 -6.74 12.44
C GLY A 35 -1.72 -7.08 10.99
N ILE A 36 -0.54 -7.62 10.74
CA ILE A 36 -0.15 -8.05 9.40
C ILE A 36 -1.02 -9.20 8.92
N GLU A 37 -1.29 -10.17 9.80
CA GLU A 37 -2.18 -11.28 9.46
C GLU A 37 -3.61 -10.79 9.20
N SER A 38 -4.07 -9.82 10.00
CA SER A 38 -5.38 -9.20 9.79
C SER A 38 -5.44 -8.49 8.44
N LEU A 39 -4.35 -7.83 8.05
CA LEU A 39 -4.28 -7.17 6.74
C LEU A 39 -4.42 -8.19 5.62
N LYS A 40 -3.73 -9.32 5.71
CA LYS A 40 -3.81 -10.37 4.69
C LYS A 40 -5.25 -10.88 4.55
N ASN A 41 -5.91 -11.13 5.67
CA ASN A 41 -7.31 -11.58 5.67
C ASN A 41 -8.22 -10.51 5.07
N TRP A 42 -7.98 -9.25 5.39
CA TRP A 42 -8.77 -8.14 4.88
C TRP A 42 -8.60 -7.99 3.36
N ILE A 43 -7.37 -8.11 2.87
CA ILE A 43 -7.10 -8.04 1.43
C ILE A 43 -7.79 -9.18 0.71
N ASN A 44 -7.70 -10.40 1.25
CA ASN A 44 -8.32 -11.56 0.64
C ASN A 44 -9.85 -11.43 0.58
N GLY A 45 -10.43 -10.70 1.54
CA GLY A 45 -11.86 -10.41 1.54
C GLY A 45 -12.28 -9.37 0.50
N GLN A 46 -11.35 -8.54 0.02
CA GLN A 46 -11.65 -7.52 -0.99
C GLN A 46 -11.53 -8.08 -2.40
N SER A 47 -10.60 -8.98 -2.58
CA SER A 47 -10.32 -9.53 -3.89
C SER A 47 -11.20 -10.72 -4.17
N ILE A 48 -11.52 -10.89 -5.39
CA ILE A 48 -12.47 -11.88 -5.78
C ILE A 48 -11.84 -12.95 -6.62
N GLU A 49 -11.01 -12.61 -7.57
CA GLU A 49 -10.61 -13.59 -8.55
C GLU A 49 -9.16 -14.01 -8.48
N ASP A 50 -8.24 -13.12 -8.12
CA ASP A 50 -6.83 -13.47 -8.19
C ASP A 50 -6.01 -12.57 -7.28
N GLY A 51 -5.74 -13.05 -6.07
CA GLY A 51 -4.93 -12.35 -5.10
C GLY A 51 -3.48 -12.16 -5.54
N GLN A 52 -3.02 -12.92 -6.52
CA GLN A 52 -1.64 -12.79 -7.00
C GLN A 52 -1.39 -11.52 -7.79
N ASN A 53 -2.47 -10.88 -8.26
CA ASN A 53 -2.36 -9.65 -9.03
C ASN A 53 -2.50 -8.38 -8.19
N ILE A 54 -2.41 -8.50 -6.89
CA ILE A 54 -2.49 -7.34 -6.01
C ILE A 54 -1.10 -6.81 -5.74
N TYR A 55 -0.93 -5.51 -5.97
CA TYR A 55 0.30 -4.79 -5.70
C TYR A 55 0.14 -4.04 -4.38
N ILE A 56 1.05 -4.26 -3.46
CA ILE A 56 1.07 -3.54 -2.19
C ILE A 56 2.18 -2.51 -2.25
N ILE A 57 1.83 -1.26 -2.03
CA ILE A 57 2.74 -0.13 -2.19
C ILE A 57 2.93 0.55 -0.84
N MET A 58 4.16 0.86 -0.49
CA MET A 58 4.47 1.59 0.74
C MET A 58 5.69 2.48 0.53
N GLU A 59 5.82 3.52 1.35
CA GLU A 59 6.99 4.39 1.31
C GLU A 59 8.11 3.82 2.18
N ALA A 60 9.35 4.00 1.72
CA ALA A 60 10.53 3.65 2.50
C ALA A 60 10.83 4.77 3.50
N THR A 61 9.95 4.97 4.48
CA THR A 61 10.07 6.02 5.49
C THR A 61 10.43 5.39 6.84
N GLY A 62 11.54 5.81 7.42
CA GLY A 62 12.02 5.22 8.65
C GLY A 62 12.36 3.75 8.47
N ASN A 63 12.25 2.97 9.55
CA ASN A 63 12.54 1.53 9.49
C ASN A 63 11.34 0.68 9.91
N TYR A 64 10.15 1.29 10.02
CA TYR A 64 8.96 0.56 10.47
C TYR A 64 8.28 -0.25 9.37
N TYR A 65 8.66 -0.03 8.12
CA TYR A 65 8.05 -0.73 6.99
C TYR A 65 8.65 -2.10 6.73
N GLU A 66 9.88 -2.35 7.20
CA GLU A 66 10.64 -3.52 6.78
C GLU A 66 9.97 -4.85 7.13
N ALA A 67 9.51 -4.99 8.36
CA ALA A 67 8.84 -6.22 8.79
C ALA A 67 7.55 -6.44 8.01
N VAL A 68 6.79 -5.37 7.77
CA VAL A 68 5.55 -5.46 7.00
C VAL A 68 5.85 -5.89 5.57
N ALA A 69 6.84 -5.25 4.93
CA ALA A 69 7.22 -5.58 3.56
C ALA A 69 7.70 -7.03 3.43
N ASP A 70 8.55 -7.46 4.34
CA ASP A 70 9.08 -8.82 4.31
C ASP A 70 8.00 -9.87 4.47
N ASN A 71 7.06 -9.63 5.37
CA ASN A 71 5.97 -10.58 5.61
C ASN A 71 4.97 -10.64 4.46
N LEU A 72 4.76 -9.54 3.75
CA LEU A 72 3.80 -9.51 2.65
C LEU A 72 4.40 -9.95 1.32
N ALA A 73 5.72 -9.90 1.18
CA ALA A 73 6.38 -10.17 -0.09
C ALA A 73 6.21 -11.63 -0.56
N ASP A 74 5.94 -12.56 0.35
CA ASP A 74 5.73 -13.95 -0.01
C ASP A 74 4.39 -14.18 -0.71
N ASP A 75 3.42 -13.35 -0.43
CA ASP A 75 2.05 -13.55 -0.90
C ASP A 75 1.62 -12.54 -1.98
N TYR A 76 2.28 -11.39 -2.06
CA TYR A 76 1.89 -10.30 -2.94
C TYR A 76 3.09 -9.66 -3.61
N HIS A 77 2.83 -8.90 -4.66
CA HIS A 77 3.87 -8.04 -5.24
C HIS A 77 3.98 -6.79 -4.36
N VAL A 78 5.04 -6.71 -3.57
CA VAL A 78 5.28 -5.58 -2.67
C VAL A 78 6.28 -4.65 -3.31
N SER A 79 5.95 -3.36 -3.39
CA SER A 79 6.87 -2.33 -3.87
C SER A 79 7.10 -1.30 -2.78
N VAL A 80 8.35 -1.14 -2.40
CA VAL A 80 8.77 -0.12 -1.44
C VAL A 80 9.32 1.05 -2.23
N ILE A 81 8.67 2.21 -2.11
CA ILE A 81 8.92 3.34 -2.99
C ILE A 81 9.63 4.47 -2.24
N ASN A 82 10.58 5.09 -2.93
CA ASN A 82 11.26 6.27 -2.41
C ASN A 82 10.23 7.37 -2.13
N PRO A 83 10.24 7.96 -0.91
CA PRO A 83 9.28 9.02 -0.57
C PRO A 83 9.26 10.20 -1.54
N LEU A 84 10.38 10.51 -2.19
CA LEU A 84 10.40 11.58 -3.18
C LEU A 84 9.50 11.31 -4.37
N LYS A 85 9.40 10.07 -4.79
CA LYS A 85 8.51 9.70 -5.92
C LYS A 85 7.05 9.90 -5.54
N ILE A 86 6.69 9.52 -4.32
CA ILE A 86 5.33 9.72 -3.81
C ILE A 86 5.05 11.22 -3.69
N LYS A 87 6.01 11.98 -3.17
CA LYS A 87 5.85 13.45 -3.05
C LYS A 87 5.64 14.11 -4.40
N ARG A 88 6.41 13.72 -5.41
CA ARG A 88 6.25 14.26 -6.76
C ARG A 88 4.88 13.94 -7.33
N TYR A 89 4.39 12.75 -7.09
CA TYR A 89 3.06 12.37 -7.52
C TYR A 89 2.00 13.21 -6.80
N ALA A 90 2.18 13.42 -5.49
CA ALA A 90 1.27 14.26 -4.69
C ALA A 90 1.25 15.69 -5.20
N ASP A 91 2.41 16.24 -5.56
CA ASP A 91 2.51 17.60 -6.09
C ASP A 91 1.82 17.72 -7.46
N TYR A 92 1.88 16.66 -8.25
CA TYR A 92 1.17 16.58 -9.52
C TYR A 92 -0.34 16.56 -9.31
N ARG A 93 -0.80 15.92 -8.23
CA ARG A 93 -2.21 15.83 -7.85
C ARG A 93 -2.54 16.94 -6.86
N PHE A 94 -3.28 17.94 -7.29
CA PHE A 94 -3.61 19.12 -6.49
C PHE A 94 -4.62 18.81 -5.38
N ASN A 95 -4.70 19.73 -4.39
CA ASN A 95 -5.77 19.78 -3.39
C ASN A 95 -5.83 18.54 -2.49
N ARG A 96 -4.68 18.06 -2.15
CA ARG A 96 -4.56 16.92 -1.28
C ARG A 96 -4.84 17.33 0.18
N THR A 97 -5.79 16.65 0.81
CA THR A 97 -6.02 16.77 2.24
C THR A 97 -5.09 15.81 2.97
N LYS A 98 -4.33 16.32 3.92
CA LYS A 98 -3.33 15.48 4.57
C LYS A 98 -3.92 14.78 5.80
N THR A 99 -4.33 13.54 5.64
CA THR A 99 -4.75 12.65 6.70
C THR A 99 -4.14 11.27 6.43
N ASP A 100 -4.08 10.41 7.45
CA ASP A 100 -3.52 9.07 7.29
C ASP A 100 -4.25 8.28 6.20
N LYS A 101 -5.57 8.38 6.17
CA LYS A 101 -6.37 7.73 5.13
C LYS A 101 -6.04 8.28 3.75
N GLN A 102 -5.90 9.58 3.62
CA GLN A 102 -5.59 10.21 2.33
C GLN A 102 -4.16 9.90 1.89
N ASP A 103 -3.24 9.79 2.83
CA ASP A 103 -1.87 9.42 2.52
C ASP A 103 -1.81 7.99 2.00
N ALA A 104 -2.51 7.05 2.65
CA ALA A 104 -2.59 5.67 2.18
C ALA A 104 -3.27 5.58 0.81
N LYS A 105 -4.31 6.37 0.58
CA LYS A 105 -4.99 6.42 -0.70
C LYS A 105 -4.07 6.95 -1.80
N LEU A 106 -3.31 8.00 -1.50
CA LEU A 106 -2.35 8.55 -2.45
C LEU A 106 -1.31 7.51 -2.87
N ILE A 107 -0.82 6.74 -1.89
CA ILE A 107 0.15 5.69 -2.17
C ILE A 107 -0.47 4.60 -3.06
N ALA A 108 -1.71 4.20 -2.76
CA ALA A 108 -2.42 3.23 -3.59
C ALA A 108 -2.62 3.73 -5.01
N GLU A 109 -3.00 4.99 -5.17
CA GLU A 109 -3.19 5.61 -6.48
C GLU A 109 -1.87 5.70 -7.25
N PHE A 110 -0.78 6.02 -6.55
CA PHE A 110 0.54 6.02 -7.18
C PHE A 110 0.81 4.65 -7.80
N GLY A 111 0.61 3.58 -7.04
CA GLY A 111 0.83 2.24 -7.53
C GLY A 111 -0.07 1.87 -8.69
N GLN A 112 -1.30 2.36 -8.69
CA GLN A 112 -2.26 2.07 -9.74
C GLN A 112 -1.88 2.74 -11.06
N ASN A 113 -1.28 3.92 -11.00
CA ASN A 113 -0.96 4.73 -12.18
C ASN A 113 0.50 4.65 -12.63
N ALA A 114 1.38 4.06 -11.82
CA ALA A 114 2.80 3.99 -12.15
C ALA A 114 3.08 3.02 -13.28
N LEU A 115 4.17 3.26 -13.99
CA LEU A 115 4.67 2.29 -14.96
C LEU A 115 5.23 1.09 -14.20
N ALA A 116 5.15 -0.10 -14.80
CA ALA A 116 5.64 -1.32 -14.17
C ALA A 116 7.10 -1.20 -13.71
N LYS A 117 7.92 -0.50 -14.49
CA LYS A 117 9.35 -0.30 -14.16
C LYS A 117 9.55 0.52 -12.89
N ASP A 118 8.54 1.28 -12.48
CA ASP A 118 8.60 2.12 -11.29
C ASP A 118 8.04 1.42 -10.05
N LEU A 119 7.67 0.16 -10.19
CA LEU A 119 7.17 -0.67 -9.10
C LEU A 119 8.08 -1.89 -8.89
N PRO A 120 9.29 -1.67 -8.36
CA PRO A 120 10.22 -2.79 -8.16
C PRO A 120 9.67 -3.77 -7.14
N LYS A 121 9.92 -5.04 -7.37
CA LYS A 121 9.46 -6.09 -6.47
C LYS A 121 10.42 -6.20 -5.29
N HIS A 122 9.88 -6.09 -4.08
CA HIS A 122 10.64 -6.27 -2.86
C HIS A 122 10.93 -7.75 -2.66
N LYS A 123 12.22 -8.07 -2.58
CA LYS A 123 12.75 -9.45 -2.47
C LYS A 123 12.44 -10.39 -3.62
#